data_a1e68ed72496fddc2fdb994a82ee14a1
#
_entry.id   a1e68ed72496fddc2fdb994a82ee14a1
#
_cell.length_a   1.000
_cell.length_b   1.000
_cell.length_c   1.000
_cell.angle_alpha   90.00
_cell.angle_beta   90.00
_cell.angle_gamma   90.00
#
_symmetry.space_group_name_H-M   'P 1'
#
loop_
_entity.id
_entity.type
_entity.pdbx_description
1 polymer ?
#
loop_
_entity_poly.entity_id
_entity_poly.type
_entity_poly.pdbx_seq_one_letter_code
_entity_poly.pdbx_strand_id
1 'polypeptide(L)'
;MPAKKPGAKRRPFRPRKFVRRAYDFLSTPLALFFLTYSRQVHDEYGMTWPKRMRLGYRFYRNFSKVQTGTNWRAHLVMAMKLLEIPPQVKGAVVECGCWRGGATVNLSLICEITGRELKVYDSFEGLPPPSPGDPIAARTFKNGFMPGMYGGALEEVTGNVRRYGAIDVCSFHKGWFKDTLPHHDGAIVLAFWDVDFYSSLHDCLLNLWPSIVDRGFVFLDEYRDVPYCSVFYSEKYWDKYFSCAPPGLIGIGTGVQVGMYFTDPSAGMGIPRIQGAESIAYCRKGDRSIWEYYPDEFENNPADPPMSAAT
;
A
#
# COMPACT_ATOMS: atom_id res chain seq x y z
N MET A 1 -53.98 0.85 -21.68
CA MET A 1 -52.69 0.72 -22.42
C MET A 1 -51.55 0.80 -21.41
N PRO A 2 -50.69 -0.20 -21.25
CA PRO A 2 -49.60 -0.13 -20.31
C PRO A 2 -48.45 0.74 -20.88
N ALA A 3 -47.93 1.63 -20.06
CA ALA A 3 -46.85 2.54 -20.39
C ALA A 3 -45.54 1.76 -20.73
N LYS A 4 -44.94 2.05 -21.88
CA LYS A 4 -43.65 1.52 -22.29
C LYS A 4 -42.55 1.96 -21.30
N LYS A 5 -41.84 1.00 -20.72
CA LYS A 5 -40.61 1.23 -19.92
C LYS A 5 -39.58 1.96 -20.78
N PRO A 6 -38.93 3.03 -20.27
CA PRO A 6 -37.89 3.71 -21.03
C PRO A 6 -36.71 2.76 -21.28
N GLY A 7 -36.31 2.66 -22.55
CA GLY A 7 -35.25 1.77 -23.02
C GLY A 7 -33.94 2.08 -22.28
N ALA A 8 -33.30 1.04 -21.78
CA ALA A 8 -31.97 1.12 -21.15
C ALA A 8 -30.99 1.72 -22.13
N LYS A 9 -30.53 2.94 -21.88
CA LYS A 9 -29.46 3.59 -22.67
C LYS A 9 -28.22 2.70 -22.61
N ARG A 10 -27.81 2.17 -23.77
CA ARG A 10 -26.55 1.43 -23.90
C ARG A 10 -25.41 2.31 -23.45
N ARG A 11 -24.67 1.88 -22.41
CA ARG A 11 -23.50 2.61 -21.92
C ARG A 11 -22.49 2.77 -23.05
N PRO A 12 -21.95 3.96 -23.32
CA PRO A 12 -21.02 4.18 -24.41
C PRO A 12 -19.80 3.27 -24.24
N PHE A 13 -19.34 2.70 -25.36
CA PHE A 13 -18.12 1.91 -25.42
C PHE A 13 -16.93 2.77 -24.96
N ARG A 14 -16.21 2.34 -23.92
CA ARG A 14 -15.02 3.03 -23.38
C ARG A 14 -13.77 2.24 -23.79
N PRO A 15 -13.13 2.57 -24.94
CA PRO A 15 -12.03 1.80 -25.48
C PRO A 15 -10.86 1.64 -24.50
N ARG A 16 -10.56 2.68 -23.70
CA ARG A 16 -9.51 2.63 -22.65
C ARG A 16 -9.75 1.54 -21.60
N LYS A 17 -10.99 1.33 -21.17
CA LYS A 17 -11.32 0.26 -20.21
C LYS A 17 -11.14 -1.13 -20.83
N PHE A 18 -11.44 -1.27 -22.11
CA PHE A 18 -11.26 -2.53 -22.83
C PHE A 18 -9.77 -2.85 -22.97
N VAL A 19 -8.95 -1.91 -23.44
CA VAL A 19 -7.50 -2.06 -23.57
C VAL A 19 -6.86 -2.43 -22.24
N ARG A 20 -7.23 -1.74 -21.15
CA ARG A 20 -6.74 -2.07 -19.82
C ARG A 20 -7.09 -3.50 -19.38
N ARG A 21 -8.34 -3.93 -19.59
CA ARG A 21 -8.76 -5.30 -19.25
C ARG A 21 -8.03 -6.36 -20.07
N ALA A 22 -7.84 -6.10 -21.37
CA ALA A 22 -7.08 -6.99 -22.24
C ALA A 22 -5.61 -7.09 -21.80
N TYR A 23 -5.00 -5.95 -21.47
CA TYR A 23 -3.64 -5.92 -20.93
C TYR A 23 -3.53 -6.70 -19.61
N ASP A 24 -4.44 -6.44 -18.66
CA ASP A 24 -4.45 -7.15 -17.36
C ASP A 24 -4.59 -8.66 -17.57
N PHE A 25 -5.48 -9.09 -18.44
CA PHE A 25 -5.69 -10.50 -18.75
C PHE A 25 -4.44 -11.14 -19.38
N LEU A 26 -3.86 -10.53 -20.40
CA LEU A 26 -2.70 -11.06 -21.12
C LEU A 26 -1.43 -11.04 -20.26
N SER A 27 -1.26 -10.04 -19.40
CA SER A 27 -0.09 -9.93 -18.52
C SER A 27 -0.20 -10.74 -17.23
N THR A 28 -1.39 -11.24 -16.87
CA THR A 28 -1.61 -12.00 -15.63
C THR A 28 -0.73 -13.25 -15.51
N PRO A 29 -0.60 -14.13 -16.52
CA PRO A 29 0.27 -15.31 -16.40
C PRO A 29 1.74 -14.95 -16.15
N LEU A 30 2.25 -13.92 -16.86
CA LEU A 30 3.61 -13.43 -16.65
C LEU A 30 3.80 -12.82 -15.27
N ALA A 31 2.83 -12.02 -14.81
CA ALA A 31 2.85 -11.46 -13.47
C ALA A 31 2.86 -12.57 -12.39
N LEU A 32 2.01 -13.57 -12.52
CA LEU A 32 2.01 -14.72 -11.61
C LEU A 32 3.37 -15.43 -11.60
N PHE A 33 3.95 -15.66 -12.77
CA PHE A 33 5.25 -16.29 -12.87
C PHE A 33 6.33 -15.47 -12.17
N PHE A 34 6.54 -14.20 -12.58
CA PHE A 34 7.65 -13.39 -12.09
C PHE A 34 7.50 -12.95 -10.64
N LEU A 35 6.29 -12.54 -10.22
CA LEU A 35 6.08 -12.04 -8.85
C LEU A 35 6.13 -13.16 -7.79
N THR A 36 5.86 -14.41 -8.18
CA THR A 36 5.92 -15.53 -7.23
C THR A 36 7.26 -16.28 -7.25
N TYR A 37 8.13 -16.00 -8.22
CA TYR A 37 9.44 -16.62 -8.33
C TYR A 37 10.44 -15.86 -7.43
N SER A 38 10.51 -16.25 -6.18
CA SER A 38 11.51 -15.77 -5.22
C SER A 38 12.26 -16.93 -4.62
N ARG A 39 13.58 -16.78 -4.47
CA ARG A 39 14.46 -17.72 -3.78
C ARG A 39 14.61 -17.40 -2.29
N GLN A 40 14.05 -16.27 -1.85
CA GLN A 40 14.18 -15.80 -0.47
C GLN A 40 13.04 -16.29 0.44
N VAL A 41 12.05 -16.98 -0.14
CA VAL A 41 10.94 -17.57 0.61
C VAL A 41 11.45 -18.69 1.51
N HIS A 42 11.10 -18.64 2.80
CA HIS A 42 11.49 -19.69 3.74
C HIS A 42 10.74 -21.00 3.50
N ASP A 43 11.50 -22.10 3.41
CA ASP A 43 10.96 -23.44 3.12
C ASP A 43 10.02 -23.94 4.21
N GLU A 44 10.19 -23.49 5.44
CA GLU A 44 9.35 -23.84 6.60
C GLU A 44 7.87 -23.51 6.42
N TYR A 45 7.52 -22.54 5.57
CA TYR A 45 6.13 -22.27 5.21
C TYR A 45 5.53 -23.31 4.24
N GLY A 46 6.34 -24.20 3.69
CA GLY A 46 5.89 -25.21 2.71
C GLY A 46 5.28 -24.62 1.44
N MET A 47 5.57 -23.34 1.16
CA MET A 47 5.04 -22.59 0.01
C MET A 47 5.92 -22.78 -1.23
N THR A 48 5.79 -23.98 -1.84
CA THR A 48 6.43 -24.25 -3.14
C THR A 48 5.97 -23.24 -4.21
N TRP A 49 6.75 -23.06 -5.25
CA TRP A 49 6.39 -22.10 -6.32
C TRP A 49 4.99 -22.33 -6.93
N PRO A 50 4.53 -23.56 -7.24
CA PRO A 50 3.15 -23.77 -7.69
C PRO A 50 2.08 -23.34 -6.66
N LYS A 51 2.34 -23.54 -5.36
CA LYS A 51 1.43 -23.06 -4.31
C LYS A 51 1.36 -21.54 -4.29
N ARG A 52 2.50 -20.86 -4.46
CA ARG A 52 2.58 -19.39 -4.54
C ARG A 52 1.84 -18.87 -5.78
N MET A 53 1.99 -19.51 -6.93
CA MET A 53 1.21 -19.18 -8.14
C MET A 53 -0.30 -19.35 -7.91
N ARG A 54 -0.72 -20.43 -7.22
CA ARG A 54 -2.14 -20.64 -6.87
C ARG A 54 -2.66 -19.56 -5.94
N LEU A 55 -1.87 -19.14 -4.96
CA LEU A 55 -2.20 -18.01 -4.09
C LEU A 55 -2.38 -16.71 -4.90
N GLY A 56 -1.44 -16.39 -5.78
CA GLY A 56 -1.51 -15.22 -6.65
C GLY A 56 -2.73 -15.25 -7.57
N TYR A 57 -3.09 -16.42 -8.11
CA TYR A 57 -4.32 -16.59 -8.88
C TYR A 57 -5.58 -16.38 -8.03
N ARG A 58 -5.58 -16.79 -6.75
CA ARG A 58 -6.67 -16.49 -5.81
C ARG A 58 -6.78 -14.99 -5.57
N PHE A 59 -5.67 -14.27 -5.40
CA PHE A 59 -5.64 -12.81 -5.28
C PHE A 59 -6.21 -12.11 -6.52
N TYR A 60 -5.83 -12.56 -7.71
CA TYR A 60 -6.38 -12.08 -8.98
C TYR A 60 -7.91 -12.27 -9.04
N ARG A 61 -8.41 -13.43 -8.61
CA ARG A 61 -9.86 -13.68 -8.57
C ARG A 61 -10.57 -12.78 -7.56
N ASN A 62 -10.00 -12.56 -6.38
CA ASN A 62 -10.57 -11.72 -5.33
C ASN A 62 -10.68 -10.26 -5.78
N PHE A 63 -9.72 -9.77 -6.56
CA PHE A 63 -9.73 -8.43 -7.14
C PHE A 63 -10.99 -8.13 -7.99
N SER A 64 -11.61 -9.15 -8.56
CA SER A 64 -12.89 -9.01 -9.28
C SER A 64 -14.12 -9.09 -8.37
N LYS A 65 -13.97 -9.48 -7.11
CA LYS A 65 -15.06 -9.75 -6.16
C LYS A 65 -15.21 -8.66 -5.11
N VAL A 66 -14.10 -8.13 -4.61
CA VAL A 66 -14.06 -7.12 -3.56
C VAL A 66 -13.34 -5.89 -4.09
N GLN A 67 -13.93 -4.72 -3.88
CA GLN A 67 -13.32 -3.46 -4.27
C GLN A 67 -12.08 -3.17 -3.42
N THR A 68 -11.06 -2.64 -4.08
CA THR A 68 -9.80 -2.21 -3.47
C THR A 68 -9.25 -1.02 -4.24
N GLY A 69 -8.56 -0.10 -3.56
CA GLY A 69 -7.80 0.99 -4.18
C GLY A 69 -6.55 0.48 -4.86
N THR A 70 -5.95 -0.52 -4.28
CA THR A 70 -4.70 -1.14 -4.73
C THR A 70 -4.94 -2.36 -5.62
N ASN A 71 -3.87 -2.86 -6.22
CA ASN A 71 -3.99 -3.93 -7.21
C ASN A 71 -3.49 -5.26 -6.60
N TRP A 72 -4.09 -6.37 -7.04
CA TRP A 72 -3.79 -7.71 -6.55
C TRP A 72 -2.30 -8.10 -6.68
N ARG A 73 -1.57 -7.52 -7.63
CA ARG A 73 -0.14 -7.77 -7.83
C ARG A 73 0.67 -7.18 -6.68
N ALA A 74 0.28 -5.99 -6.21
CA ALA A 74 0.87 -5.38 -5.03
C ALA A 74 0.64 -6.24 -3.79
N HIS A 75 -0.59 -6.72 -3.59
CA HIS A 75 -0.89 -7.66 -2.49
C HIS A 75 -0.04 -8.94 -2.60
N LEU A 76 0.20 -9.41 -3.83
CA LEU A 76 1.06 -10.57 -4.05
C LEU A 76 2.53 -10.30 -3.68
N VAL A 77 3.05 -9.11 -4.00
CA VAL A 77 4.40 -8.71 -3.57
C VAL A 77 4.49 -8.66 -2.05
N MET A 78 3.49 -8.06 -1.36
CA MET A 78 3.42 -8.07 0.11
C MET A 78 3.44 -9.49 0.67
N ALA A 79 2.65 -10.39 0.07
CA ALA A 79 2.61 -11.79 0.47
C ALA A 79 3.98 -12.50 0.26
N MET A 80 4.67 -12.22 -0.84
CA MET A 80 6.01 -12.78 -1.06
C MET A 80 7.02 -12.22 -0.05
N LYS A 81 6.97 -10.92 0.25
CA LYS A 81 7.82 -10.30 1.28
C LYS A 81 7.54 -10.84 2.68
N LEU A 82 6.28 -11.16 3.00
CA LEU A 82 5.95 -11.80 4.27
C LEU A 82 6.54 -13.23 4.37
N LEU A 83 6.57 -13.97 3.27
CA LEU A 83 7.20 -15.30 3.20
C LEU A 83 8.74 -15.26 3.27
N GLU A 84 9.35 -14.08 3.05
CA GLU A 84 10.80 -13.87 3.23
C GLU A 84 11.19 -13.65 4.70
N ILE A 85 10.22 -13.45 5.59
CA ILE A 85 10.46 -13.27 7.02
C ILE A 85 10.46 -14.65 7.70
N PRO A 86 11.53 -15.01 8.43
CA PRO A 86 11.59 -16.30 9.11
C PRO A 86 10.39 -16.54 10.05
N PRO A 87 9.82 -17.75 10.13
CA PRO A 87 8.71 -18.05 11.04
C PRO A 87 9.03 -17.79 12.53
N GLN A 88 10.32 -17.81 12.88
CA GLN A 88 10.82 -17.54 14.25
C GLN A 88 10.68 -16.06 14.62
N VAL A 89 10.75 -15.15 13.64
CA VAL A 89 10.51 -13.73 13.86
C VAL A 89 9.01 -13.52 14.10
N LYS A 90 8.64 -13.32 15.37
CA LYS A 90 7.23 -13.15 15.76
C LYS A 90 6.75 -11.73 15.49
N GLY A 91 5.47 -11.60 15.20
CA GLY A 91 4.80 -10.31 15.00
C GLY A 91 3.59 -10.44 14.08
N ALA A 92 2.72 -9.46 14.18
CA ALA A 92 1.50 -9.36 13.38
C ALA A 92 1.78 -8.70 12.00
N VAL A 93 0.83 -8.85 11.10
CA VAL A 93 0.66 -7.98 9.95
C VAL A 93 -0.34 -6.90 10.33
N VAL A 94 -0.08 -5.65 9.98
CA VAL A 94 -0.96 -4.51 10.27
C VAL A 94 -1.40 -3.86 8.98
N GLU A 95 -2.70 -3.64 8.82
CA GLU A 95 -3.30 -2.86 7.72
C GLU A 95 -3.96 -1.62 8.30
N CYS A 96 -3.58 -0.44 7.81
CA CYS A 96 -4.23 0.83 8.12
C CYS A 96 -4.89 1.37 6.85
N GLY A 97 -6.23 1.53 6.91
CA GLY A 97 -7.05 1.82 5.74
C GLY A 97 -7.38 0.57 4.94
N CYS A 98 -8.61 0.08 5.08
CA CYS A 98 -9.04 -1.15 4.41
C CYS A 98 -10.16 -0.94 3.39
N TRP A 99 -10.77 0.25 3.39
CA TRP A 99 -11.95 0.56 2.55
C TRP A 99 -12.99 -0.56 2.62
N ARG A 100 -13.21 -1.34 1.55
CA ARG A 100 -14.16 -2.48 1.50
C ARG A 100 -13.50 -3.83 1.76
N GLY A 101 -12.25 -3.84 2.20
CA GLY A 101 -11.52 -5.05 2.59
C GLY A 101 -10.90 -5.82 1.44
N GLY A 102 -10.64 -5.19 0.28
CA GLY A 102 -10.08 -5.91 -0.86
C GLY A 102 -8.63 -6.34 -0.64
N ALA A 103 -7.80 -5.50 -0.01
CA ALA A 103 -6.46 -5.87 0.43
C ALA A 103 -6.52 -6.80 1.63
N THR A 104 -7.37 -6.49 2.63
CA THR A 104 -7.61 -7.32 3.83
C THR A 104 -7.87 -8.78 3.48
N VAL A 105 -8.77 -9.04 2.52
CA VAL A 105 -9.08 -10.40 2.03
C VAL A 105 -7.82 -11.13 1.58
N ASN A 106 -6.95 -10.47 0.82
CA ASN A 106 -5.73 -11.11 0.31
C ASN A 106 -4.65 -11.24 1.39
N LEU A 107 -4.49 -10.23 2.23
CA LEU A 107 -3.54 -10.26 3.35
C LEU A 107 -3.91 -11.32 4.39
N SER A 108 -5.21 -11.50 4.68
CA SER A 108 -5.64 -12.55 5.62
C SER A 108 -5.26 -13.95 5.16
N LEU A 109 -5.29 -14.22 3.84
CA LEU A 109 -4.91 -15.53 3.30
C LEU A 109 -3.42 -15.85 3.49
N ILE A 110 -2.55 -14.86 3.35
CA ILE A 110 -1.12 -15.08 3.60
C ILE A 110 -0.83 -15.11 5.10
N CYS A 111 -1.58 -14.35 5.93
CA CYS A 111 -1.49 -14.43 7.37
C CYS A 111 -1.86 -15.82 7.89
N GLU A 112 -2.93 -16.43 7.37
CA GLU A 112 -3.31 -17.82 7.68
C GLU A 112 -2.17 -18.81 7.36
N ILE A 113 -1.56 -18.68 6.16
CA ILE A 113 -0.44 -19.53 5.73
C ILE A 113 0.78 -19.36 6.64
N THR A 114 1.06 -18.13 7.07
CA THR A 114 2.24 -17.83 7.89
C THR A 114 2.01 -17.95 9.39
N GLY A 115 0.77 -18.27 9.81
CA GLY A 115 0.38 -18.38 11.23
C GLY A 115 0.48 -17.04 11.96
N ARG A 116 0.20 -15.92 11.28
CA ARG A 116 0.29 -14.57 11.84
C ARG A 116 -1.10 -13.95 11.94
N GLU A 117 -1.30 -13.08 12.93
CA GLU A 117 -2.48 -12.24 13.03
C GLU A 117 -2.43 -11.12 11.99
N LEU A 118 -3.60 -10.74 11.45
CA LEU A 118 -3.81 -9.52 10.68
C LEU A 118 -4.63 -8.54 11.52
N LYS A 119 -3.99 -7.46 11.99
CA LYS A 119 -4.66 -6.37 12.70
C LYS A 119 -5.07 -5.28 11.71
N VAL A 120 -6.37 -5.02 11.59
CA VAL A 120 -6.95 -4.07 10.64
C VAL A 120 -7.45 -2.85 11.37
N TYR A 121 -6.89 -1.69 11.08
CA TYR A 121 -7.27 -0.39 11.64
C TYR A 121 -7.96 0.44 10.57
N ASP A 122 -9.18 0.88 10.84
CA ASP A 122 -9.97 1.73 9.93
C ASP A 122 -11.06 2.46 10.74
N SER A 123 -11.48 3.62 10.28
CA SER A 123 -12.66 4.28 10.82
C SER A 123 -13.94 3.51 10.52
N PHE A 124 -13.96 2.77 9.41
CA PHE A 124 -15.15 2.17 8.77
C PHE A 124 -16.24 3.21 8.43
N GLU A 125 -15.83 4.47 8.34
CA GLU A 125 -16.67 5.64 8.02
C GLU A 125 -16.11 6.44 6.83
N GLY A 126 -14.92 6.02 6.32
CA GLY A 126 -14.19 6.68 5.24
C GLY A 126 -13.20 7.72 5.76
N LEU A 127 -12.76 8.62 4.87
CA LEU A 127 -11.74 9.60 5.18
C LEU A 127 -12.23 10.65 6.20
N PRO A 128 -11.36 11.10 7.12
CA PRO A 128 -11.67 12.23 8.00
C PRO A 128 -11.69 13.55 7.23
N PRO A 129 -12.15 14.65 7.84
CA PRO A 129 -11.86 15.98 7.35
C PRO A 129 -10.34 16.21 7.27
N PRO A 130 -9.81 16.81 6.17
CA PRO A 130 -8.39 17.07 6.04
C PRO A 130 -7.89 18.00 7.16
N SER A 131 -6.70 17.69 7.68
CA SER A 131 -6.02 18.50 8.70
C SER A 131 -5.23 19.65 8.06
N PRO A 132 -4.87 20.71 8.82
CA PRO A 132 -4.03 21.79 8.32
C PRO A 132 -2.65 21.33 7.80
N GLY A 133 -2.12 20.21 8.30
CA GLY A 133 -0.87 19.60 7.84
C GLY A 133 -0.97 18.84 6.53
N ASP A 134 -2.18 18.50 6.08
CA ASP A 134 -2.37 17.79 4.84
C ASP A 134 -2.08 18.71 3.63
N PRO A 135 -1.59 18.15 2.51
CA PRO A 135 -1.32 18.91 1.30
C PRO A 135 -2.53 19.73 0.84
N ILE A 136 -2.28 20.90 0.23
CA ILE A 136 -3.33 21.79 -0.26
C ILE A 136 -4.29 21.02 -1.19
N ALA A 137 -3.79 20.13 -2.03
CA ALA A 137 -4.59 19.31 -2.91
C ALA A 137 -5.57 18.40 -2.17
N ALA A 138 -5.20 17.87 -1.01
CA ALA A 138 -6.07 17.07 -0.16
C ALA A 138 -7.11 17.95 0.60
N ARG A 139 -6.81 19.23 0.81
CA ARG A 139 -7.69 20.19 1.51
C ARG A 139 -8.68 20.90 0.61
N THR A 140 -8.41 20.96 -0.69
CA THR A 140 -9.30 21.65 -1.67
C THR A 140 -10.23 20.63 -2.32
N PHE A 141 -11.32 20.33 -1.71
CA PHE A 141 -12.32 19.30 -2.11
C PHE A 141 -12.77 19.31 -3.59
N LYS A 142 -12.43 20.34 -4.35
CA LYS A 142 -12.83 20.44 -5.75
C LYS A 142 -12.21 19.36 -6.64
N ASN A 143 -11.02 18.88 -6.29
CA ASN A 143 -10.30 17.83 -7.01
C ASN A 143 -9.58 16.85 -6.06
N GLY A 144 -9.86 16.87 -4.76
CA GLY A 144 -9.21 16.09 -3.73
C GLY A 144 -10.14 15.12 -3.01
N PHE A 145 -9.68 14.59 -1.92
CA PHE A 145 -10.44 13.68 -1.07
C PHE A 145 -11.46 14.44 -0.22
N MET A 146 -12.64 13.86 -0.08
CA MET A 146 -13.72 14.42 0.74
C MET A 146 -13.98 13.55 1.96
N PRO A 147 -14.42 14.13 3.10
CA PRO A 147 -14.85 13.35 4.25
C PRO A 147 -15.86 12.26 3.85
N GLY A 148 -15.71 11.06 4.39
CA GLY A 148 -16.55 9.90 4.09
C GLY A 148 -16.25 9.20 2.76
N MET A 149 -15.33 9.70 1.92
CA MET A 149 -14.85 8.92 0.77
C MET A 149 -14.12 7.68 1.26
N TYR A 150 -14.14 6.63 0.41
CA TYR A 150 -13.55 5.33 0.73
C TYR A 150 -14.08 4.69 2.03
N GLY A 151 -15.31 5.03 2.43
CA GLY A 151 -15.99 4.34 3.52
C GLY A 151 -16.39 2.92 3.14
N GLY A 152 -16.19 1.99 4.07
CA GLY A 152 -16.65 0.61 3.99
C GLY A 152 -17.11 0.16 5.39
N ALA A 153 -18.39 -0.16 5.56
CA ALA A 153 -18.90 -0.57 6.88
C ALA A 153 -18.18 -1.82 7.40
N LEU A 154 -17.94 -1.90 8.69
CA LEU A 154 -17.26 -3.05 9.33
C LEU A 154 -17.92 -4.39 8.97
N GLU A 155 -19.26 -4.43 8.92
CA GLU A 155 -20.04 -5.61 8.55
C GLU A 155 -19.79 -6.02 7.09
N GLU A 156 -19.63 -5.06 6.17
CA GLU A 156 -19.28 -5.32 4.78
C GLU A 156 -17.86 -5.91 4.69
N VAL A 157 -16.89 -5.29 5.35
CA VAL A 157 -15.49 -5.73 5.34
C VAL A 157 -15.36 -7.14 5.94
N THR A 158 -15.89 -7.36 7.13
CA THR A 158 -15.85 -8.69 7.79
C THR A 158 -16.60 -9.75 6.98
N GLY A 159 -17.72 -9.39 6.36
CA GLY A 159 -18.45 -10.24 5.42
C GLY A 159 -17.63 -10.64 4.20
N ASN A 160 -16.88 -9.69 3.61
CA ASN A 160 -15.98 -9.94 2.49
C ASN A 160 -14.82 -10.86 2.90
N VAL A 161 -14.18 -10.60 4.05
CA VAL A 161 -13.08 -11.42 4.56
C VAL A 161 -13.56 -12.83 4.89
N ARG A 162 -14.72 -13.00 5.52
CA ARG A 162 -15.33 -14.32 5.81
C ARG A 162 -15.60 -15.11 4.54
N ARG A 163 -16.01 -14.43 3.46
CA ARG A 163 -16.39 -15.10 2.21
C ARG A 163 -15.19 -15.42 1.30
N TYR A 164 -14.16 -14.60 1.29
CA TYR A 164 -13.11 -14.68 0.29
C TYR A 164 -11.70 -14.78 0.88
N GLY A 165 -11.52 -14.48 2.16
CA GLY A 165 -10.28 -14.49 2.92
C GLY A 165 -10.24 -15.55 4.01
N ALA A 166 -9.56 -15.22 5.12
CA ALA A 166 -9.42 -16.02 6.34
C ALA A 166 -9.75 -15.13 7.54
N ILE A 167 -11.02 -15.15 7.97
CA ILE A 167 -11.52 -14.23 9.01
C ILE A 167 -10.91 -14.53 10.39
N ASP A 168 -10.59 -15.80 10.66
CA ASP A 168 -10.16 -16.25 11.98
C ASP A 168 -8.78 -15.73 12.41
N VAL A 169 -7.99 -15.22 11.46
CA VAL A 169 -6.70 -14.59 11.74
C VAL A 169 -6.77 -13.07 11.82
N CYS A 170 -7.97 -12.48 11.69
CA CYS A 170 -8.16 -11.03 11.63
C CYS A 170 -8.72 -10.47 12.94
N SER A 171 -8.16 -9.36 13.41
CA SER A 171 -8.75 -8.48 14.40
C SER A 171 -9.03 -7.10 13.78
N PHE A 172 -10.19 -6.53 14.10
CA PHE A 172 -10.65 -5.27 13.52
C PHE A 172 -10.74 -4.20 14.61
N HIS A 173 -10.05 -3.09 14.41
CA HIS A 173 -9.95 -1.97 15.34
C HIS A 173 -10.66 -0.75 14.74
N LYS A 174 -11.95 -0.59 15.08
CA LYS A 174 -12.77 0.52 14.57
C LYS A 174 -12.46 1.82 15.29
N GLY A 175 -12.11 2.85 14.54
CA GLY A 175 -11.91 4.22 15.01
C GLY A 175 -10.85 4.96 14.17
N TRP A 176 -10.71 6.26 14.46
CA TRP A 176 -9.66 7.06 13.83
C TRP A 176 -8.27 6.64 14.29
N PHE A 177 -7.27 6.74 13.42
CA PHE A 177 -5.90 6.30 13.71
C PHE A 177 -5.34 6.97 14.97
N LYS A 178 -5.54 8.27 15.14
CA LYS A 178 -5.12 9.03 16.34
C LYS A 178 -5.66 8.45 17.65
N ASP A 179 -6.82 7.76 17.61
CA ASP A 179 -7.50 7.22 18.79
C ASP A 179 -7.19 5.73 19.00
N THR A 180 -6.96 4.98 17.92
CA THR A 180 -6.79 3.52 17.98
C THR A 180 -5.32 3.08 17.98
N LEU A 181 -4.46 3.72 17.19
CA LEU A 181 -3.06 3.32 17.07
C LEU A 181 -2.22 3.52 18.33
N PRO A 182 -2.47 4.52 19.22
CA PRO A 182 -1.79 4.59 20.51
C PRO A 182 -1.99 3.37 21.42
N HIS A 183 -3.02 2.57 21.15
CA HIS A 183 -3.33 1.33 21.86
C HIS A 183 -2.83 0.08 21.15
N HIS A 184 -2.06 0.23 20.07
CA HIS A 184 -1.45 -0.90 19.40
C HIS A 184 -0.48 -1.62 20.33
N ASP A 185 -0.59 -2.94 20.35
CA ASP A 185 0.28 -3.83 21.11
C ASP A 185 0.96 -4.85 20.20
N GLY A 186 2.15 -5.27 20.62
CA GLY A 186 2.91 -6.33 19.97
C GLY A 186 3.80 -5.87 18.79
N ALA A 187 4.65 -6.78 18.36
CA ALA A 187 5.58 -6.56 17.26
C ALA A 187 4.88 -6.65 15.91
N ILE A 188 5.37 -5.90 14.92
CA ILE A 188 4.87 -5.85 13.55
C ILE A 188 5.98 -6.34 12.62
N VAL A 189 5.70 -7.34 11.80
CA VAL A 189 6.65 -7.84 10.79
C VAL A 189 6.39 -7.23 9.41
N LEU A 190 5.15 -6.88 9.13
CA LEU A 190 4.76 -6.19 7.90
C LEU A 190 3.60 -5.26 8.20
N ALA A 191 3.71 -4.01 7.76
CA ALA A 191 2.62 -3.04 7.76
C ALA A 191 2.26 -2.65 6.33
N PHE A 192 0.97 -2.41 6.09
CA PHE A 192 0.46 -1.81 4.87
C PHE A 192 -0.39 -0.59 5.23
N TRP A 193 0.03 0.59 4.78
CA TRP A 193 -0.62 1.87 5.04
C TRP A 193 -1.18 2.44 3.73
N ASP A 194 -2.50 2.48 3.62
CA ASP A 194 -3.29 3.04 2.52
C ASP A 194 -4.24 4.07 3.16
N VAL A 195 -3.69 5.24 3.49
CA VAL A 195 -4.31 6.19 4.43
C VAL A 195 -4.58 7.57 3.86
N ASP A 196 -4.23 7.80 2.58
CA ASP A 196 -4.55 8.96 1.75
C ASP A 196 -4.06 10.33 2.28
N PHE A 197 -4.05 10.58 3.60
CA PHE A 197 -3.65 11.85 4.20
C PHE A 197 -2.30 11.77 4.91
N TYR A 198 -1.53 12.87 4.81
CA TYR A 198 -0.26 13.00 5.52
C TYR A 198 -0.47 12.93 7.05
N SER A 199 -1.54 13.54 7.58
CA SER A 199 -1.89 13.45 9.00
C SER A 199 -2.10 12.02 9.45
N SER A 200 -2.81 11.21 8.65
CA SER A 200 -3.01 9.78 8.92
C SER A 200 -1.71 8.99 8.83
N LEU A 201 -0.86 9.30 7.83
CA LEU A 201 0.49 8.71 7.74
C LEU A 201 1.33 9.04 8.96
N HIS A 202 1.26 10.28 9.43
CA HIS A 202 1.99 10.71 10.63
C HIS A 202 1.55 9.93 11.87
N ASP A 203 0.23 9.72 12.05
CA ASP A 203 -0.29 8.87 13.12
C ASP A 203 0.24 7.43 13.02
N CYS A 204 0.27 6.85 11.82
CA CYS A 204 0.84 5.52 11.59
C CYS A 204 2.34 5.47 11.92
N LEU A 205 3.11 6.46 11.46
CA LEU A 205 4.55 6.52 11.76
C LEU A 205 4.80 6.61 13.26
N LEU A 206 4.19 7.56 13.95
CA LEU A 206 4.44 7.78 15.38
C LEU A 206 4.09 6.56 16.24
N ASN A 207 3.00 5.90 15.95
CA ASN A 207 2.47 4.84 16.80
C ASN A 207 2.93 3.43 16.41
N LEU A 208 3.17 3.17 15.12
CA LEU A 208 3.47 1.81 14.65
C LEU A 208 4.94 1.60 14.29
N TRP A 209 5.68 2.64 13.85
CA TRP A 209 7.08 2.48 13.48
C TRP A 209 7.96 1.91 14.61
N PRO A 210 7.80 2.33 15.88
CA PRO A 210 8.55 1.73 16.98
C PRO A 210 8.34 0.21 17.09
N SER A 211 7.13 -0.27 16.83
CA SER A 211 6.73 -1.68 16.92
C SER A 211 7.14 -2.53 15.70
N ILE A 212 7.57 -1.91 14.58
CA ILE A 212 8.12 -2.66 13.45
C ILE A 212 9.40 -3.36 13.92
N VAL A 213 9.50 -4.67 13.69
CA VAL A 213 10.72 -5.44 13.99
C VAL A 213 11.88 -5.01 13.08
N ASP A 214 13.12 -5.26 13.52
CA ASP A 214 14.26 -5.10 12.62
C ASP A 214 14.05 -5.93 11.35
N ARG A 215 14.36 -5.35 10.19
CA ARG A 215 14.11 -5.91 8.85
C ARG A 215 12.64 -6.17 8.50
N GLY A 216 11.68 -5.68 9.32
CA GLY A 216 10.27 -5.66 9.01
C GLY A 216 9.94 -4.67 7.87
N PHE A 217 8.86 -4.94 7.16
CA PHE A 217 8.46 -4.17 5.99
C PHE A 217 7.32 -3.20 6.29
N VAL A 218 7.38 -2.01 5.69
CA VAL A 218 6.27 -1.06 5.65
C VAL A 218 5.96 -0.73 4.20
N PHE A 219 4.76 -1.05 3.75
CA PHE A 219 4.23 -0.75 2.43
C PHE A 219 3.30 0.46 2.48
N LEU A 220 3.31 1.25 1.42
CA LEU A 220 2.52 2.49 1.27
C LEU A 220 1.85 2.51 -0.09
N ASP A 221 0.61 3.01 -0.18
CA ASP A 221 -0.07 3.17 -1.49
C ASP A 221 0.29 4.47 -2.22
N GLU A 222 0.52 5.57 -1.52
CA GLU A 222 0.65 6.90 -2.12
C GLU A 222 2.05 7.22 -2.66
N TYR A 223 2.80 6.23 -3.13
CA TYR A 223 4.18 6.43 -3.62
C TYR A 223 4.31 7.46 -4.76
N ARG A 224 3.23 7.71 -5.48
CA ARG A 224 3.20 8.76 -6.51
C ARG A 224 2.99 10.16 -5.98
N ASP A 225 2.58 10.32 -4.73
CA ASP A 225 2.31 11.60 -4.10
C ASP A 225 3.57 12.13 -3.43
N VAL A 226 4.28 13.02 -4.15
CA VAL A 226 5.57 13.56 -3.71
C VAL A 226 5.52 14.17 -2.31
N PRO A 227 4.54 15.00 -1.94
CA PRO A 227 4.45 15.54 -0.58
C PRO A 227 4.31 14.47 0.50
N TYR A 228 3.57 13.38 0.21
CA TYR A 228 3.37 12.26 1.11
C TYR A 228 4.68 11.46 1.28
N CYS A 229 5.32 11.11 0.18
CA CYS A 229 6.54 10.31 0.19
C CYS A 229 7.74 11.06 0.77
N SER A 230 7.75 12.41 0.71
CA SER A 230 8.89 13.22 1.15
C SER A 230 9.28 12.97 2.60
N VAL A 231 8.33 12.55 3.46
CA VAL A 231 8.64 12.21 4.85
C VAL A 231 9.66 11.09 4.98
N PHE A 232 9.64 10.10 4.06
CA PHE A 232 10.56 8.97 4.07
C PHE A 232 11.99 9.32 3.63
N TYR A 233 12.22 10.56 3.25
CA TYR A 233 13.50 11.12 2.83
C TYR A 233 13.92 12.33 3.68
N SER A 234 13.13 12.71 4.69
CA SER A 234 13.36 13.89 5.52
C SER A 234 14.19 13.55 6.75
N GLU A 235 15.51 13.82 6.72
CA GLU A 235 16.40 13.67 7.88
C GLU A 235 15.85 14.41 9.10
N LYS A 236 15.40 15.66 8.91
CA LYS A 236 14.80 16.46 9.99
C LYS A 236 13.62 15.79 10.66
N TYR A 237 12.77 15.09 9.90
CA TYR A 237 11.62 14.37 10.44
C TYR A 237 12.07 13.14 11.24
N TRP A 238 12.95 12.34 10.65
CA TRP A 238 13.39 11.07 11.25
C TRP A 238 14.30 11.28 12.46
N ASP A 239 15.18 12.29 12.43
CA ASP A 239 15.97 12.67 13.58
C ASP A 239 15.07 13.12 14.74
N LYS A 240 14.10 14.00 14.45
CA LYS A 240 13.18 14.54 15.46
C LYS A 240 12.34 13.48 16.16
N TYR A 241 11.78 12.50 15.43
CA TYR A 241 10.79 11.58 15.97
C TYR A 241 11.34 10.20 16.29
N PHE A 242 12.42 9.79 15.65
CA PHE A 242 12.93 8.41 15.73
C PHE A 242 14.42 8.32 16.03
N SER A 243 15.16 9.44 16.01
CA SER A 243 16.62 9.49 16.20
C SER A 243 17.36 8.51 15.28
N CYS A 244 16.96 8.44 14.04
CA CYS A 244 17.57 7.58 13.03
C CYS A 244 17.49 8.23 11.64
N ALA A 245 18.28 7.72 10.69
CA ALA A 245 18.20 8.13 9.31
C ALA A 245 16.87 7.74 8.64
N PRO A 246 16.39 8.51 7.66
CA PRO A 246 15.18 8.17 6.91
C PRO A 246 15.36 6.85 6.15
N PRO A 247 14.34 5.97 6.10
CA PRO A 247 14.47 4.66 5.49
C PRO A 247 14.46 4.67 3.96
N GLY A 248 13.98 5.76 3.33
CA GLY A 248 13.73 5.79 1.91
C GLY A 248 12.61 4.87 1.46
N LEU A 249 12.33 4.87 0.16
CA LEU A 249 11.27 4.06 -0.43
C LEU A 249 11.77 3.34 -1.68
N ILE A 250 11.34 2.10 -1.85
CA ILE A 250 11.58 1.27 -3.02
C ILE A 250 10.24 0.92 -3.65
N GLY A 251 10.03 1.29 -4.92
CA GLY A 251 8.86 0.90 -5.68
C GLY A 251 8.81 -0.62 -5.89
N ILE A 252 7.62 -1.22 -5.82
CA ILE A 252 7.48 -2.70 -5.83
C ILE A 252 7.68 -3.35 -7.21
N GLY A 253 7.79 -2.57 -8.30
CA GLY A 253 8.15 -3.09 -9.62
C GLY A 253 7.13 -4.06 -10.22
N THR A 254 5.83 -3.88 -9.99
CA THR A 254 4.80 -4.82 -10.47
C THR A 254 4.58 -4.77 -11.97
N GLY A 255 5.18 -3.81 -12.68
CA GLY A 255 5.04 -3.64 -14.13
C GLY A 255 3.64 -3.20 -14.59
N VAL A 256 2.73 -2.88 -13.67
CA VAL A 256 1.34 -2.47 -14.00
C VAL A 256 1.27 -1.06 -14.54
N GLN A 257 2.31 -0.29 -14.38
CA GLN A 257 2.37 1.15 -14.65
C GLN A 257 2.13 1.52 -16.11
N VAL A 258 2.46 0.65 -17.06
CA VAL A 258 2.25 0.94 -18.49
C VAL A 258 0.78 1.26 -18.79
N GLY A 259 -0.15 0.49 -18.22
CA GLY A 259 -1.58 0.77 -18.36
C GLY A 259 -2.02 2.06 -17.66
N MET A 260 -1.45 2.37 -16.51
CA MET A 260 -1.76 3.59 -15.76
C MET A 260 -1.16 4.84 -16.39
N TYR A 261 0.00 4.75 -17.02
CA TYR A 261 0.60 5.86 -17.76
C TYR A 261 -0.35 6.48 -18.78
N PHE A 262 -1.12 5.64 -19.50
CA PHE A 262 -2.08 6.09 -20.51
C PHE A 262 -3.47 6.39 -19.95
N THR A 263 -3.77 5.99 -18.73
CA THR A 263 -5.14 6.02 -18.20
C THR A 263 -5.23 6.66 -16.82
N ASP A 264 -4.15 7.30 -16.36
CA ASP A 264 -4.10 7.90 -15.02
C ASP A 264 -5.25 8.92 -14.87
N PRO A 265 -6.23 8.66 -13.99
CA PRO A 265 -7.34 9.57 -13.78
C PRO A 265 -6.92 10.84 -13.01
N SER A 266 -5.74 10.85 -12.38
CA SER A 266 -5.21 12.01 -11.67
C SER A 266 -4.57 13.04 -12.59
N ALA A 267 -4.34 12.69 -13.87
CA ALA A 267 -3.88 13.65 -14.87
C ALA A 267 -4.88 14.81 -14.99
N GLY A 268 -4.49 15.99 -14.50
CA GLY A 268 -5.34 17.19 -14.50
C GLY A 268 -5.94 17.55 -13.15
N MET A 269 -5.74 16.77 -12.08
CA MET A 269 -6.24 17.13 -10.74
C MET A 269 -5.37 18.16 -10.00
N GLY A 270 -4.26 18.61 -10.58
CA GLY A 270 -3.35 19.56 -9.93
C GLY A 270 -2.58 19.00 -8.72
N ILE A 271 -2.67 17.70 -8.47
CA ILE A 271 -1.92 17.02 -7.42
C ILE A 271 -0.51 16.74 -7.95
N PRO A 272 0.56 17.09 -7.23
CA PRO A 272 1.91 16.79 -7.64
C PRO A 272 2.18 15.28 -7.54
N ARG A 273 1.86 14.55 -8.60
CA ARG A 273 2.08 13.11 -8.75
C ARG A 273 3.06 12.84 -9.87
N ILE A 274 3.85 11.79 -9.72
CA ILE A 274 4.75 11.32 -10.78
C ILE A 274 3.93 10.44 -11.73
N GLN A 275 3.62 10.98 -12.92
CA GLN A 275 2.90 10.21 -13.94
C GLN A 275 3.66 8.93 -14.32
N GLY A 276 2.93 7.83 -14.42
CA GLY A 276 3.48 6.52 -14.77
C GLY A 276 4.33 5.87 -13.67
N ALA A 277 4.49 6.53 -12.51
CA ALA A 277 5.13 5.91 -11.35
C ALA A 277 4.21 4.88 -10.69
N GLU A 278 4.80 3.95 -9.98
CA GLU A 278 4.08 2.95 -9.20
C GLU A 278 3.33 3.61 -8.04
N SER A 279 2.12 3.11 -7.71
CA SER A 279 1.38 3.64 -6.58
C SER A 279 1.91 3.10 -5.25
N ILE A 280 2.53 1.93 -5.25
CA ILE A 280 2.99 1.25 -4.04
C ILE A 280 4.51 1.18 -4.00
N ALA A 281 5.02 1.51 -2.81
CA ALA A 281 6.41 1.32 -2.45
C ALA A 281 6.51 0.69 -1.06
N TYR A 282 7.69 0.29 -0.69
CA TYR A 282 7.99 -0.15 0.67
C TYR A 282 9.32 0.40 1.16
N CYS A 283 9.45 0.47 2.48
CA CYS A 283 10.73 0.52 3.15
C CYS A 283 10.87 -0.69 4.08
N ARG A 284 12.09 -0.89 4.56
CA ARG A 284 12.43 -1.96 5.48
C ARG A 284 13.19 -1.36 6.66
N LYS A 285 12.71 -1.63 7.87
CA LYS A 285 13.34 -1.09 9.07
C LYS A 285 14.76 -1.62 9.22
N GLY A 286 15.71 -0.74 9.49
CA GLY A 286 17.13 -1.07 9.65
C GLY A 286 17.93 -1.15 8.36
N ASP A 287 17.30 -1.10 7.17
CA ASP A 287 18.05 -0.92 5.94
C ASP A 287 18.51 0.55 5.86
N ARG A 288 19.77 0.75 5.50
CA ARG A 288 20.28 2.11 5.23
C ARG A 288 19.80 2.56 3.87
N SER A 289 19.39 3.81 3.78
CA SER A 289 19.02 4.40 2.50
C SER A 289 20.24 4.50 1.60
N ILE A 290 20.04 4.16 0.34
CA ILE A 290 21.13 4.16 -0.65
C ILE A 290 21.70 5.55 -0.94
N TRP A 291 21.01 6.65 -0.59
CA TRP A 291 21.57 8.00 -0.74
C TRP A 291 22.61 8.35 0.32
N GLU A 292 22.77 7.58 1.39
CA GLU A 292 23.92 7.69 2.27
C GLU A 292 25.21 7.19 1.56
N TYR A 293 25.05 6.48 0.46
CA TYR A 293 26.15 6.04 -0.40
C TYR A 293 26.41 7.09 -1.48
N TYR A 294 27.12 8.14 -1.08
CA TYR A 294 27.70 9.08 -2.01
C TYR A 294 29.15 8.66 -2.23
N PRO A 295 29.56 8.26 -3.45
CA PRO A 295 30.95 7.85 -3.68
C PRO A 295 31.90 8.98 -3.37
N ASP A 296 32.94 8.74 -2.54
CA ASP A 296 33.93 9.71 -2.12
C ASP A 296 34.58 10.47 -3.30
N GLU A 297 34.68 9.82 -4.45
CA GLU A 297 35.16 10.39 -5.71
C GLU A 297 34.29 11.55 -6.24
N PHE A 298 33.03 11.64 -5.84
CA PHE A 298 32.15 12.76 -6.19
C PHE A 298 32.21 13.89 -5.17
N GLU A 299 32.52 13.60 -3.91
CA GLU A 299 32.69 14.65 -2.88
C GLU A 299 33.91 15.53 -3.19
N ASN A 300 34.91 14.99 -3.85
CA ASN A 300 36.17 15.68 -4.16
C ASN A 300 36.29 16.09 -5.63
N ASN A 301 35.18 16.13 -6.39
CA ASN A 301 35.23 16.54 -7.79
C ASN A 301 35.56 18.03 -7.90
N PRO A 302 36.75 18.41 -8.46
CA PRO A 302 37.16 19.81 -8.56
C PRO A 302 36.29 20.66 -9.49
N ALA A 303 35.33 20.05 -10.21
CA ALA A 303 34.33 20.73 -11.03
C ALA A 303 33.10 21.17 -10.23
N ASP A 304 32.90 20.69 -9.02
CA ASP A 304 31.78 21.10 -8.19
C ASP A 304 32.06 22.46 -7.53
N PRO A 305 31.12 23.42 -7.58
CA PRO A 305 31.29 24.66 -6.88
C PRO A 305 31.38 24.39 -5.36
N PRO A 306 32.26 25.08 -4.63
CA PRO A 306 32.39 24.91 -3.19
C PRO A 306 31.01 25.14 -2.55
N MET A 307 30.54 24.16 -1.77
CA MET A 307 29.30 24.31 -0.99
C MET A 307 29.46 25.58 -0.14
N SER A 308 28.72 26.64 -0.49
CA SER A 308 28.67 27.85 0.32
C SER A 308 28.18 27.43 1.71
N ALA A 309 29.00 27.64 2.72
CA ALA A 309 28.62 27.47 4.11
C ALA A 309 27.32 28.27 4.32
N ALA A 310 26.23 27.58 4.50
CA ALA A 310 24.98 28.18 4.89
C ALA A 310 25.17 28.70 6.33
N THR A 311 25.34 29.99 6.42
CA THR A 311 25.31 30.76 7.69
C THR A 311 23.87 30.87 8.19
#